data_885cd2ecae7229ebfc34909cebcd14b5
#
_entry.id   885cd2ecae7229ebfc34909cebcd14b5
#
_cell.length_a   1.000
_cell.length_b   1.000
_cell.length_c   1.000
_cell.angle_alpha   90.00
_cell.angle_beta   90.00
_cell.angle_gamma   90.00
#
_symmetry.space_group_name_H-M   'P 1'
#
loop_
_entity.id
_entity.type
_entity.pdbx_description
1 polymer ?
#
loop_
_entity_poly.entity_id
_entity_poly.type
_entity_poly.pdbx_seq_one_letter_code
_entity_poly.pdbx_strand_id
1 'polypeptide(L)'
;MGIAFLLSGQGAQKPGMGAALIEQGAPEVAETFAIASEAFGFDVADVCLNASAETLRDTAFAQPAMCTLSVAVAKALEARGVRPAYVAGFSLGQIAAFAVSGMVSERDAFRIAAFRAKVMAEAAAARPGSMGALLGGEPEEASGVCSSAAQG
;
A
#
# COMPACT_ATOMS: atom_id res chain seq x y z
N MET A 1 -24.54 -5.70 12.91
CA MET A 1 -23.81 -5.23 11.70
C MET A 1 -22.32 -5.32 11.99
N GLY A 2 -21.53 -5.89 11.06
CA GLY A 2 -20.06 -5.95 11.22
C GLY A 2 -19.40 -4.81 10.46
N ILE A 3 -18.22 -4.37 10.95
CA ILE A 3 -17.37 -3.38 10.28
C ILE A 3 -16.46 -4.14 9.31
N ALA A 4 -16.24 -3.61 8.12
CA ALA A 4 -15.23 -4.11 7.18
C ALA A 4 -14.11 -3.08 7.04
N PHE A 5 -12.85 -3.53 7.11
CA PHE A 5 -11.69 -2.72 6.74
C PHE A 5 -11.34 -2.98 5.28
N LEU A 6 -11.34 -1.92 4.48
CA LEU A 6 -10.95 -1.96 3.08
C LEU A 6 -9.59 -1.27 2.92
N LEU A 7 -8.58 -2.03 2.50
CA LEU A 7 -7.20 -1.58 2.42
C LEU A 7 -6.84 -1.28 0.97
N SER A 8 -6.42 -0.05 0.71
CA SER A 8 -6.14 0.45 -0.63
C SER A 8 -4.86 -0.16 -1.22
N GLY A 9 -4.83 -0.22 -2.54
CA GLY A 9 -3.65 -0.56 -3.31
C GLY A 9 -2.76 0.64 -3.65
N GLN A 10 -1.73 0.39 -4.45
CA GLN A 10 -0.89 1.43 -5.02
C GLN A 10 -1.73 2.36 -5.92
N GLY A 11 -1.45 3.66 -5.84
CA GLY A 11 -2.17 4.72 -6.55
C GLY A 11 -2.89 5.70 -5.62
N ALA A 12 -3.07 5.34 -4.34
CA ALA A 12 -3.67 6.21 -3.33
C ALA A 12 -2.65 7.05 -2.53
N GLN A 13 -1.33 6.83 -2.75
CA GLN A 13 -0.27 7.55 -2.05
C GLN A 13 -0.20 9.02 -2.43
N LYS A 14 0.13 9.85 -1.45
CA LYS A 14 0.35 11.29 -1.62
C LYS A 14 1.37 11.80 -0.60
N PRO A 15 2.12 12.88 -0.91
CA PRO A 15 3.01 13.52 0.06
C PRO A 15 2.28 13.89 1.35
N GLY A 16 2.93 13.65 2.50
CA GLY A 16 2.36 13.93 3.82
C GLY A 16 1.27 12.96 4.27
N MET A 17 1.09 11.83 3.58
CA MET A 17 0.08 10.84 3.99
C MET A 17 0.39 10.28 5.36
N GLY A 18 -0.64 10.22 6.20
CA GLY A 18 -0.52 9.69 7.57
C GLY A 18 0.08 10.68 8.57
N ALA A 19 0.41 11.93 8.20
CA ALA A 19 1.04 12.91 9.09
C ALA A 19 0.31 13.03 10.43
N ALA A 20 -0.98 13.28 10.42
CA ALA A 20 -1.76 13.41 11.65
C ALA A 20 -1.74 12.14 12.54
N LEU A 21 -1.64 10.95 11.94
CA LEU A 21 -1.55 9.69 12.68
C LEU A 21 -0.16 9.51 13.30
N ILE A 22 0.88 9.80 12.53
CA ILE A 22 2.29 9.66 12.95
C ILE A 22 2.61 10.69 14.05
N GLU A 23 2.18 11.93 13.88
CA GLU A 23 2.40 13.03 14.83
C GLU A 23 1.70 12.82 16.19
N GLN A 24 0.58 12.08 16.21
CA GLN A 24 -0.07 11.71 17.47
C GLN A 24 0.80 10.80 18.35
N GLY A 25 1.79 10.12 17.78
CA GLY A 25 2.78 9.34 18.51
C GLY A 25 2.19 8.14 19.27
N ALA A 26 1.06 7.58 18.82
CA ALA A 26 0.45 6.42 19.47
C ALA A 26 1.41 5.21 19.41
N PRO A 27 1.63 4.49 20.53
CA PRO A 27 2.64 3.43 20.61
C PRO A 27 2.47 2.36 19.52
N GLU A 28 1.24 1.93 19.25
CA GLU A 28 0.92 0.93 18.25
C GLU A 28 1.27 1.38 16.82
N VAL A 29 1.17 2.68 16.55
CA VAL A 29 1.56 3.28 15.26
C VAL A 29 3.08 3.33 15.14
N ALA A 30 3.75 3.83 16.18
CA ALA A 30 5.22 3.92 16.20
C ALA A 30 5.87 2.55 16.06
N GLU A 31 5.35 1.53 16.75
CA GLU A 31 5.82 0.14 16.64
C GLU A 31 5.65 -0.41 15.22
N THR A 32 4.49 -0.20 14.60
CA THR A 32 4.23 -0.64 13.21
C THR A 32 5.23 -0.01 12.24
N PHE A 33 5.48 1.31 12.36
CA PHE A 33 6.46 1.99 11.50
C PHE A 33 7.90 1.52 11.78
N ALA A 34 8.25 1.20 13.02
CA ALA A 34 9.56 0.66 13.37
C ALA A 34 9.80 -0.72 12.74
N ILE A 35 8.82 -1.64 12.88
CA ILE A 35 8.86 -2.98 12.26
C ILE A 35 8.96 -2.87 10.73
N ALA A 36 8.20 -1.96 10.14
CA ALA A 36 8.24 -1.72 8.71
C ALA A 36 9.59 -1.20 8.23
N SER A 37 10.13 -0.19 8.92
CA SER A 37 11.42 0.41 8.57
C SER A 37 12.58 -0.60 8.66
N GLU A 38 12.54 -1.51 9.64
CA GLU A 38 13.47 -2.64 9.71
C GLU A 38 13.32 -3.59 8.50
N ALA A 39 12.08 -3.91 8.13
CA ALA A 39 11.81 -4.84 7.03
C ALA A 39 12.16 -4.28 5.64
N PHE A 40 11.97 -2.98 5.45
CA PHE A 40 12.24 -2.30 4.17
C PHE A 40 13.66 -1.73 4.06
N GLY A 41 14.37 -1.54 5.20
CA GLY A 41 15.74 -1.06 5.23
C GLY A 41 15.88 0.47 5.12
N PHE A 42 14.80 1.22 5.32
CA PHE A 42 14.79 2.69 5.34
C PHE A 42 13.65 3.21 6.24
N ASP A 43 13.70 4.49 6.61
CA ASP A 43 12.67 5.12 7.42
C ASP A 43 11.38 5.34 6.61
N VAL A 44 10.37 4.48 6.86
CA VAL A 44 9.09 4.53 6.17
C VAL A 44 8.24 5.72 6.63
N ALA A 45 8.43 6.19 7.87
CA ALA A 45 7.72 7.36 8.36
C ALA A 45 8.23 8.63 7.64
N ASP A 46 9.53 8.75 7.46
CA ASP A 46 10.12 9.85 6.67
C ASP A 46 9.61 9.85 5.23
N VAL A 47 9.53 8.68 4.60
CA VAL A 47 8.93 8.57 3.24
C VAL A 47 7.48 9.03 3.23
N CYS A 48 6.67 8.64 4.20
CA CYS A 48 5.27 9.08 4.27
C CYS A 48 5.14 10.60 4.44
N LEU A 49 6.00 11.21 5.26
CA LEU A 49 5.91 12.62 5.63
C LEU A 49 6.56 13.55 4.60
N ASN A 50 7.73 13.17 4.09
CA ASN A 50 8.64 14.09 3.41
C ASN A 50 8.93 13.74 1.94
N ALA A 51 8.57 12.54 1.47
CA ALA A 51 8.81 12.18 0.08
C ALA A 51 8.00 13.03 -0.90
N SER A 52 8.63 13.38 -2.01
CA SER A 52 7.97 14.09 -3.11
C SER A 52 6.93 13.22 -3.83
N ALA A 53 6.03 13.85 -4.56
CA ALA A 53 5.10 13.11 -5.42
C ALA A 53 5.84 12.27 -6.47
N GLU A 54 7.01 12.69 -6.93
CA GLU A 54 7.84 11.96 -7.87
C GLU A 54 8.43 10.69 -7.20
N THR A 55 9.00 10.83 -6.01
CA THR A 55 9.51 9.69 -5.22
C THR A 55 8.40 8.66 -4.97
N LEU A 56 7.19 9.12 -4.64
CA LEU A 56 6.05 8.25 -4.40
C LEU A 56 5.44 7.61 -5.66
N ARG A 57 5.93 7.92 -6.87
CA ARG A 57 5.62 7.16 -8.08
C ARG A 57 6.43 5.87 -8.17
N ASP A 58 7.61 5.86 -7.55
CA ASP A 58 8.43 4.66 -7.52
C ASP A 58 7.80 3.59 -6.63
N THR A 59 7.61 2.42 -7.21
CA THR A 59 7.07 1.23 -6.54
C THR A 59 7.89 0.83 -5.31
N ALA A 60 9.21 1.09 -5.31
CA ALA A 60 10.11 0.81 -4.21
C ALA A 60 9.79 1.60 -2.94
N PHE A 61 9.19 2.79 -3.07
CA PHE A 61 8.77 3.64 -1.94
C PHE A 61 7.25 3.60 -1.72
N ALA A 62 6.47 3.61 -2.80
CA ALA A 62 5.02 3.63 -2.73
C ALA A 62 4.45 2.41 -2.00
N GLN A 63 4.96 1.19 -2.30
CA GLN A 63 4.42 -0.02 -1.68
C GLN A 63 4.75 -0.11 -0.19
N PRO A 64 6.00 0.10 0.27
CA PRO A 64 6.30 0.19 1.69
C PRO A 64 5.41 1.18 2.45
N ALA A 65 5.35 2.42 1.97
CA ALA A 65 4.62 3.49 2.61
C ALA A 65 3.11 3.18 2.72
N MET A 66 2.48 2.73 1.63
CA MET A 66 1.06 2.39 1.62
C MET A 66 0.72 1.17 2.48
N CYS A 67 1.56 0.12 2.43
CA CYS A 67 1.34 -1.09 3.22
C CYS A 67 1.44 -0.77 4.72
N THR A 68 2.51 -0.07 5.12
CA THR A 68 2.74 0.33 6.52
C THR A 68 1.62 1.20 7.05
N LEU A 69 1.26 2.26 6.31
CA LEU A 69 0.20 3.17 6.73
C LEU A 69 -1.15 2.44 6.88
N SER A 70 -1.46 1.51 5.98
CA SER A 70 -2.69 0.72 6.04
C SER A 70 -2.75 -0.13 7.32
N VAL A 71 -1.65 -0.80 7.69
CA VAL A 71 -1.57 -1.59 8.93
C VAL A 71 -1.62 -0.67 10.15
N ALA A 72 -0.87 0.44 10.15
CA ALA A 72 -0.84 1.40 11.26
C ALA A 72 -2.23 2.01 11.54
N VAL A 73 -2.99 2.36 10.50
CA VAL A 73 -4.37 2.86 10.65
C VAL A 73 -5.26 1.78 11.26
N ALA A 74 -5.17 0.55 10.80
CA ALA A 74 -5.96 -0.56 11.34
C ALA A 74 -5.64 -0.77 12.83
N LYS A 75 -4.37 -0.81 13.21
CA LYS A 75 -3.93 -0.95 14.62
C LYS A 75 -4.42 0.20 15.49
N ALA A 76 -4.34 1.43 14.99
CA ALA A 76 -4.86 2.60 15.71
C ALA A 76 -6.37 2.54 15.92
N LEU A 77 -7.14 2.00 14.97
CA LEU A 77 -8.57 1.78 15.12
C LEU A 77 -8.87 0.66 16.13
N GLU A 78 -8.13 -0.45 16.05
CA GLU A 78 -8.27 -1.57 16.99
C GLU A 78 -7.94 -1.18 18.43
N ALA A 79 -6.91 -0.37 18.64
CA ALA A 79 -6.55 0.17 19.95
C ALA A 79 -7.67 1.06 20.54
N ARG A 80 -8.51 1.64 19.68
CA ARG A 80 -9.70 2.41 20.07
C ARG A 80 -10.98 1.57 20.15
N GLY A 81 -10.87 0.24 20.08
CA GLY A 81 -11.99 -0.69 20.17
C GLY A 81 -12.77 -0.90 18.87
N VAL A 82 -12.34 -0.32 17.75
CA VAL A 82 -12.96 -0.53 16.43
C VAL A 82 -12.29 -1.73 15.77
N ARG A 83 -12.97 -2.88 15.82
CA ARG A 83 -12.44 -4.15 15.26
C ARG A 83 -13.19 -4.55 13.99
N PRO A 84 -12.48 -4.99 12.94
CA PRO A 84 -13.13 -5.45 11.73
C PRO A 84 -13.72 -6.86 11.92
N ALA A 85 -14.93 -7.07 11.41
CA ALA A 85 -15.49 -8.40 11.20
C ALA A 85 -14.99 -9.01 9.87
N TYR A 86 -14.63 -8.14 8.92
CA TYR A 86 -14.11 -8.51 7.61
C TYR A 86 -12.96 -7.59 7.22
N VAL A 87 -11.97 -8.15 6.54
CA VAL A 87 -10.85 -7.39 5.98
C VAL A 87 -10.72 -7.74 4.51
N ALA A 88 -10.60 -6.73 3.66
CA ALA A 88 -10.33 -6.90 2.24
C ALA A 88 -9.29 -5.90 1.76
N GLY A 89 -8.46 -6.31 0.81
CA GLY A 89 -7.41 -5.47 0.25
C GLY A 89 -7.41 -5.50 -1.27
N PHE A 90 -7.16 -4.36 -1.90
CA PHE A 90 -6.98 -4.26 -3.34
C PHE A 90 -5.49 -4.32 -3.70
N SER A 91 -5.08 -5.28 -4.56
CA SER A 91 -3.70 -5.45 -5.00
C SER A 91 -2.70 -5.48 -3.82
N LEU A 92 -1.88 -4.45 -3.65
CA LEU A 92 -0.97 -4.28 -2.50
C LEU A 92 -1.70 -4.37 -1.15
N GLY A 93 -2.91 -3.83 -1.06
CA GLY A 93 -3.72 -3.87 0.15
C GLY A 93 -4.04 -5.29 0.63
N GLN A 94 -3.95 -6.30 -0.23
CA GLN A 94 -4.10 -7.72 0.18
C GLN A 94 -2.99 -8.13 1.17
N ILE A 95 -1.76 -7.63 0.99
CA ILE A 95 -0.65 -7.94 1.89
C ILE A 95 -0.90 -7.30 3.26
N ALA A 96 -1.33 -6.05 3.29
CA ALA A 96 -1.75 -5.39 4.53
C ALA A 96 -2.95 -6.11 5.18
N ALA A 97 -3.90 -6.63 4.37
CA ALA A 97 -5.02 -7.41 4.86
C ALA A 97 -4.60 -8.70 5.56
N PHE A 98 -3.55 -9.36 5.09
CA PHE A 98 -3.00 -10.55 5.76
C PHE A 98 -2.48 -10.24 7.16
N ALA A 99 -1.80 -9.10 7.34
CA ALA A 99 -1.36 -8.65 8.66
C ALA A 99 -2.55 -8.28 9.56
N VAL A 100 -3.46 -7.45 9.07
CA VAL A 100 -4.61 -6.96 9.83
C VAL A 100 -5.57 -8.09 10.23
N SER A 101 -5.71 -9.12 9.41
CA SER A 101 -6.53 -10.30 9.73
C SER A 101 -5.82 -11.30 10.66
N GLY A 102 -4.53 -11.11 10.94
CA GLY A 102 -3.73 -12.02 11.75
C GLY A 102 -3.31 -13.30 11.01
N MET A 103 -3.47 -13.37 9.68
CA MET A 103 -3.03 -14.52 8.88
C MET A 103 -1.51 -14.67 8.86
N VAL A 104 -0.80 -13.55 8.88
CA VAL A 104 0.65 -13.49 9.02
C VAL A 104 1.04 -12.40 10.02
N SER A 105 2.27 -12.45 10.54
CA SER A 105 2.78 -11.36 11.36
C SER A 105 2.97 -10.08 10.55
N GLU A 106 2.94 -8.91 11.20
CA GLU A 106 3.25 -7.62 10.52
C GLU A 106 4.63 -7.67 9.86
N ARG A 107 5.62 -8.22 10.56
CA ARG A 107 6.99 -8.40 10.04
C ARG A 107 7.01 -9.21 8.75
N ASP A 108 6.28 -10.30 8.69
CA ASP A 108 6.23 -11.15 7.50
C ASP A 108 5.45 -10.48 6.37
N ALA A 109 4.36 -9.80 6.66
CA ALA A 109 3.64 -9.00 5.67
C ALA A 109 4.55 -7.93 5.04
N PHE A 110 5.33 -7.20 5.85
CA PHE A 110 6.27 -6.19 5.34
C PHE A 110 7.42 -6.82 4.54
N ARG A 111 7.92 -7.99 4.93
CA ARG A 111 8.89 -8.75 4.12
C ARG A 111 8.32 -9.18 2.76
N ILE A 112 7.08 -9.65 2.74
CA ILE A 112 6.37 -9.99 1.49
C ILE A 112 6.20 -8.74 0.63
N ALA A 113 5.81 -7.61 1.21
CA ALA A 113 5.67 -6.34 0.48
C ALA A 113 7.02 -5.85 -0.06
N ALA A 114 8.11 -5.98 0.71
CA ALA A 114 9.47 -5.63 0.27
C ALA A 114 9.91 -6.49 -0.92
N PHE A 115 9.72 -7.79 -0.84
CA PHE A 115 10.03 -8.70 -1.93
C PHE A 115 9.21 -8.37 -3.19
N ARG A 116 7.90 -8.13 -3.02
CA ARG A 116 7.01 -7.73 -4.11
C ARG A 116 7.45 -6.43 -4.78
N ALA A 117 7.78 -5.40 -3.99
CA ALA A 117 8.22 -4.11 -4.50
C ALA A 117 9.50 -4.26 -5.35
N LYS A 118 10.47 -5.02 -4.84
CA LYS A 118 11.73 -5.32 -5.54
C LYS A 118 11.48 -6.02 -6.89
N VAL A 119 10.73 -7.12 -6.88
CA VAL A 119 10.49 -7.91 -8.11
C VAL A 119 9.71 -7.11 -9.14
N MET A 120 8.74 -6.29 -8.71
CA MET A 120 7.99 -5.42 -9.62
C MET A 120 8.85 -4.30 -10.20
N ALA A 121 9.76 -3.71 -9.42
CA ALA A 121 10.70 -2.71 -9.91
C ALA A 121 11.67 -3.32 -10.93
N GLU A 122 12.22 -4.50 -10.65
CA GLU A 122 13.10 -5.23 -11.57
C GLU A 122 12.38 -5.59 -12.87
N ALA A 123 11.14 -6.05 -12.80
CA ALA A 123 10.32 -6.38 -13.98
C ALA A 123 10.02 -5.13 -14.84
N ALA A 124 9.71 -3.99 -14.20
CA ALA A 124 9.47 -2.73 -14.88
C ALA A 124 10.76 -2.19 -15.57
N ALA A 125 11.91 -2.35 -14.93
CA ALA A 125 13.19 -1.98 -15.52
C ALA A 125 13.59 -2.87 -16.71
N ALA A 126 13.28 -4.17 -16.62
CA ALA A 126 13.59 -5.13 -17.68
C ALA A 126 12.70 -4.95 -18.92
N ARG A 127 11.46 -4.50 -18.74
CA ARG A 127 10.50 -4.22 -19.82
C ARG A 127 9.79 -2.89 -19.53
N PRO A 128 10.36 -1.77 -20.00
CA PRO A 128 9.73 -0.47 -19.86
C PRO A 128 8.31 -0.47 -20.46
N GLY A 129 7.36 0.05 -19.70
CA GLY A 129 5.96 0.11 -20.07
C GLY A 129 5.19 1.00 -19.12
N SER A 130 3.90 1.15 -19.35
CA SER A 130 3.00 1.87 -18.48
C SER A 130 1.71 1.10 -18.27
N MET A 131 0.97 1.49 -17.25
CA MET A 131 -0.33 0.92 -16.95
C MET A 131 -1.33 2.06 -16.76
N GLY A 132 -2.46 1.97 -17.42
CA GLY A 132 -3.57 2.90 -17.28
C GLY A 132 -4.78 2.21 -16.66
N ALA A 133 -5.63 2.97 -15.99
CA ALA A 133 -6.93 2.53 -15.54
C ALA A 133 -8.00 3.26 -16.32
N LEU A 134 -8.89 2.50 -16.95
CA LEU A 134 -10.10 3.05 -17.58
C LEU A 134 -11.20 3.11 -16.53
N LEU A 135 -11.75 4.28 -16.33
CA LEU A 135 -12.81 4.53 -15.35
C LEU A 135 -14.12 4.84 -16.09
N GLY A 136 -15.13 4.00 -15.87
CA GLY A 136 -16.39 4.08 -16.60
C GLY A 136 -16.29 3.51 -18.02
N GLY A 137 -17.39 3.61 -18.79
CA GLY A 137 -17.51 3.03 -20.14
C GLY A 137 -17.93 1.56 -20.13
N GLU A 138 -18.25 1.07 -21.31
CA GLU A 138 -18.66 -0.31 -21.52
C GLU A 138 -17.45 -1.22 -21.83
N PRO A 139 -17.54 -2.54 -21.59
CA PRO A 139 -16.44 -3.48 -21.83
C PRO A 139 -15.90 -3.45 -23.27
N GLU A 140 -16.77 -3.18 -24.26
CA GLU A 140 -16.44 -3.09 -25.67
C GLU A 140 -15.54 -1.89 -25.96
N GLU A 141 -15.77 -0.75 -25.30
CA GLU A 141 -14.93 0.45 -25.40
C GLU A 141 -13.53 0.17 -24.84
N ALA A 142 -13.44 -0.49 -23.69
CA ALA A 142 -12.17 -0.89 -23.10
C ALA A 142 -11.39 -1.83 -24.02
N SER A 143 -12.06 -2.81 -24.64
CA SER A 143 -11.47 -3.71 -25.62
C SER A 143 -10.94 -2.97 -26.84
N GLY A 144 -11.69 -1.96 -27.32
CA GLY A 144 -11.28 -1.09 -28.43
C GLY A 144 -10.00 -0.30 -28.14
N VAL A 145 -9.91 0.30 -26.95
CA VAL A 145 -8.72 1.04 -26.49
C VAL A 145 -7.52 0.10 -26.39
N CYS A 146 -7.67 -1.10 -25.79
CA CYS A 146 -6.59 -2.08 -25.68
C CYS A 146 -6.10 -2.54 -27.07
N SER A 147 -7.02 -2.81 -27.98
CA SER A 147 -6.69 -3.25 -29.34
C SER A 147 -5.93 -2.16 -30.13
N SER A 148 -6.32 -0.90 -29.96
CA SER A 148 -5.64 0.23 -30.60
C SER A 148 -4.25 0.45 -30.02
N ALA A 149 -4.08 0.34 -28.70
CA ALA A 149 -2.79 0.49 -28.02
C ALA A 149 -1.82 -0.65 -28.35
N ALA A 150 -2.31 -1.85 -28.69
CA ALA A 150 -1.47 -2.99 -29.04
C ALA A 150 -0.85 -2.89 -30.47
N GLN A 151 -1.25 -1.89 -31.25
CA GLN A 151 -0.77 -1.69 -32.64
C GLN A 151 0.31 -0.60 -32.75
N GLY A 152 0.67 0.07 -31.61
CA GLY A 152 1.60 1.19 -31.54
C GLY A 152 3.01 0.85 -31.02
#